data_1618eb442ffc814e628403a67fb41e7b
#
_entry.id   1618eb442ffc814e628403a67fb41e7b
#
_cell.length_a   1.000
_cell.length_b   1.000
_cell.length_c   1.000
_cell.angle_alpha   90.00
_cell.angle_beta   90.00
_cell.angle_gamma   90.00
#
_symmetry.space_group_name_H-M   'P 1'
#
loop_
_entity.id
_entity.type
_entity.pdbx_description
1 polymer ?
#
loop_
_entity_poly.entity_id
_entity_poly.type
_entity_poly.pdbx_seq_one_letter_code
_entity_poly.pdbx_strand_id
1 'polypeptide(L)'
;MTKGQSRLRRSFFKRCGPNIENMAAVFESLPNVGFYIKDAEGRIIAINRFNCEMCNLPNPDFAIGKRSSDLFPRSLADLFMARDNMVRKTGKPIANRRYTKVANMSVGARVHSIYPVYDFGGEIIGTLCCYYCDKPDNAGPVWEDKFDAILANISDNLSKPLSLNKLATDHGMSVSNLQRMFMRIIGVRPGKYIIQQRLNAACRHLENTDLGMYDIAMATGFCDQSHFTKIFKRERGITPGEYRRKHRIQIKP
;
A
#
# COMPACT_ATOMS: atom_id res chain seq x y z
N MET A 1 -2.98 11.03 -21.51
CA MET A 1 -1.99 11.54 -20.50
C MET A 1 -1.85 13.06 -20.56
N THR A 2 -1.79 13.74 -19.40
CA THR A 2 -1.42 15.15 -19.28
C THR A 2 0.08 15.35 -19.51
N LYS A 3 0.51 16.60 -19.76
CA LYS A 3 1.96 16.93 -19.86
C LYS A 3 2.73 16.55 -18.59
N GLY A 4 2.13 16.72 -17.41
CA GLY A 4 2.73 16.35 -16.12
C GLY A 4 2.93 14.83 -15.98
N GLN A 5 1.94 14.04 -16.34
CA GLN A 5 2.01 12.57 -16.33
C GLN A 5 3.09 12.05 -17.30
N SER A 6 3.16 12.62 -18.49
CA SER A 6 4.20 12.26 -19.48
C SER A 6 5.60 12.59 -18.97
N ARG A 7 5.77 13.73 -18.28
CA ARG A 7 7.06 14.13 -17.68
C ARG A 7 7.47 13.19 -16.55
N LEU A 8 6.53 12.85 -15.67
CA LEU A 8 6.75 11.91 -14.54
C LEU A 8 7.24 10.56 -15.07
N ARG A 9 6.50 9.97 -16.02
CA ARG A 9 6.80 8.68 -16.63
C ARG A 9 8.16 8.68 -17.33
N ARG A 10 8.44 9.69 -18.14
CA ARG A 10 9.72 9.83 -18.86
C ARG A 10 10.89 9.97 -17.89
N SER A 11 10.75 10.76 -16.83
CA SER A 11 11.79 10.94 -15.81
C SER A 11 12.11 9.62 -15.10
N PHE A 12 11.10 8.83 -14.76
CA PHE A 12 11.29 7.52 -14.12
C PHE A 12 12.03 6.54 -15.04
N PHE A 13 11.55 6.36 -16.28
CA PHE A 13 12.18 5.41 -17.22
C PHE A 13 13.59 5.83 -17.63
N LYS A 14 13.90 7.13 -17.67
CA LYS A 14 15.27 7.61 -17.89
C LYS A 14 16.23 7.13 -16.79
N ARG A 15 15.77 6.93 -15.55
CA ARG A 15 16.58 6.45 -14.43
C ARG A 15 16.80 4.94 -14.43
N CYS A 16 15.84 4.15 -14.86
CA CYS A 16 15.92 2.67 -14.82
C CYS A 16 16.24 2.02 -16.19
N GLY A 17 16.35 2.83 -17.24
CA GLY A 17 16.71 2.37 -18.58
C GLY A 17 15.53 1.88 -19.44
N PRO A 18 15.74 1.73 -20.75
CA PRO A 18 14.69 1.39 -21.71
C PRO A 18 14.10 -0.01 -21.52
N ASN A 19 14.84 -0.92 -20.91
CA ASN A 19 14.38 -2.29 -20.72
C ASN A 19 13.10 -2.37 -19.85
N ILE A 20 12.97 -1.53 -18.84
CA ILE A 20 11.77 -1.49 -17.97
C ILE A 20 10.56 -0.95 -18.74
N GLU A 21 10.75 0.02 -19.63
CA GLU A 21 9.68 0.54 -20.50
C GLU A 21 9.23 -0.53 -21.51
N ASN A 22 10.17 -1.26 -22.11
CA ASN A 22 9.88 -2.38 -23.01
C ASN A 22 9.14 -3.51 -22.29
N MET A 23 9.50 -3.82 -21.04
CA MET A 23 8.75 -4.79 -20.23
C MET A 23 7.29 -4.37 -20.04
N ALA A 24 7.01 -3.08 -19.80
CA ALA A 24 5.64 -2.59 -19.69
C ALA A 24 4.83 -2.84 -20.98
N ALA A 25 5.46 -2.69 -22.15
CA ALA A 25 4.84 -2.99 -23.43
C ALA A 25 4.58 -4.51 -23.61
N VAL A 26 5.50 -5.37 -23.17
CA VAL A 26 5.30 -6.82 -23.17
C VAL A 26 4.08 -7.21 -22.31
N PHE A 27 3.99 -6.67 -21.10
CA PHE A 27 2.86 -6.95 -20.21
C PHE A 27 1.51 -6.44 -20.74
N GLU A 28 1.50 -5.40 -21.59
CA GLU A 28 0.27 -4.96 -22.25
C GLU A 28 -0.26 -6.00 -23.25
N SER A 29 0.63 -6.82 -23.85
CA SER A 29 0.26 -7.87 -24.82
C SER A 29 -0.13 -9.21 -24.19
N LEU A 30 0.13 -9.40 -22.87
CA LEU A 30 -0.16 -10.65 -22.19
C LEU A 30 -1.63 -10.71 -21.72
N PRO A 31 -2.43 -11.70 -22.16
CA PRO A 31 -3.79 -11.84 -21.70
C PRO A 31 -3.82 -12.32 -20.24
N ASN A 32 -4.79 -11.85 -19.48
CA ASN A 32 -5.04 -12.25 -18.08
C ASN A 32 -3.89 -11.99 -17.09
N VAL A 33 -2.93 -11.17 -17.45
CA VAL A 33 -1.83 -10.74 -16.57
C VAL A 33 -1.99 -9.27 -16.23
N GLY A 34 -2.20 -8.97 -14.95
CA GLY A 34 -2.18 -7.60 -14.42
C GLY A 34 -0.75 -7.15 -14.15
N PHE A 35 -0.45 -5.90 -14.49
CA PHE A 35 0.89 -5.32 -14.34
C PHE A 35 0.79 -3.87 -13.89
N TYR A 36 1.68 -3.46 -12.99
CA TYR A 36 1.92 -2.06 -12.70
C TYR A 36 3.37 -1.80 -12.25
N ILE A 37 3.81 -0.56 -12.45
CA ILE A 37 5.02 0.00 -11.84
C ILE A 37 4.61 1.18 -10.99
N LYS A 38 5.21 1.29 -9.79
CA LYS A 38 5.12 2.47 -8.93
C LYS A 38 6.51 3.01 -8.62
N ASP A 39 6.59 4.33 -8.43
CA ASP A 39 7.81 4.99 -7.97
C ASP A 39 7.99 4.88 -6.45
N ALA A 40 9.05 5.51 -5.95
CA ALA A 40 9.39 5.51 -4.52
C ALA A 40 8.31 6.20 -3.66
N GLU A 41 7.53 7.13 -4.20
CA GLU A 41 6.42 7.81 -3.55
C GLU A 41 5.10 7.03 -3.65
N GLY A 42 5.10 5.87 -4.31
CA GLY A 42 3.94 5.01 -4.51
C GLY A 42 2.99 5.48 -5.61
N ARG A 43 3.42 6.40 -6.49
CA ARG A 43 2.66 6.86 -7.65
C ARG A 43 2.78 5.86 -8.78
N ILE A 44 1.68 5.58 -9.45
CA ILE A 44 1.66 4.68 -10.61
C ILE A 44 2.39 5.34 -11.79
N ILE A 45 3.39 4.66 -12.30
CA ILE A 45 4.21 5.06 -13.47
C ILE A 45 3.75 4.33 -14.73
N ALA A 46 3.38 3.07 -14.59
CA ALA A 46 2.83 2.26 -15.65
C ALA A 46 1.79 1.28 -15.07
N ILE A 47 0.78 0.98 -15.85
CA ILE A 47 -0.27 0.01 -15.53
C ILE A 47 -0.85 -0.47 -16.86
N ASN A 48 -1.12 -1.76 -17.03
CA ASN A 48 -1.72 -2.27 -18.26
C ASN A 48 -3.25 -2.24 -18.23
N ARG A 49 -3.85 -2.39 -19.41
CA ARG A 49 -5.31 -2.35 -19.59
C ARG A 49 -6.00 -3.42 -18.77
N PHE A 50 -5.51 -4.65 -18.78
CA PHE A 50 -6.07 -5.74 -17.98
C PHE A 50 -6.14 -5.39 -16.49
N ASN A 51 -5.09 -4.79 -15.93
CA ASN A 51 -5.11 -4.36 -14.53
C ASN A 51 -6.15 -3.24 -14.29
N CYS A 52 -6.31 -2.32 -15.23
CA CYS A 52 -7.34 -1.28 -15.12
C CYS A 52 -8.75 -1.89 -15.10
N GLU A 53 -9.04 -2.83 -15.98
CA GLU A 53 -10.32 -3.55 -16.03
C GLU A 53 -10.59 -4.29 -14.71
N MET A 54 -9.58 -5.03 -14.22
CA MET A 54 -9.67 -5.77 -12.96
C MET A 54 -9.83 -4.88 -11.73
N CYS A 55 -9.40 -3.63 -11.80
CA CYS A 55 -9.50 -2.63 -10.74
C CYS A 55 -10.65 -1.64 -10.95
N ASN A 56 -11.48 -1.85 -11.98
CA ASN A 56 -12.58 -0.97 -12.38
C ASN A 56 -12.13 0.50 -12.60
N LEU A 57 -10.94 0.66 -13.20
CA LEU A 57 -10.39 1.96 -13.59
C LEU A 57 -10.69 2.23 -15.07
N PRO A 58 -10.97 3.48 -15.45
CA PRO A 58 -11.39 3.80 -16.83
C PRO A 58 -10.36 3.43 -17.91
N ASN A 59 -9.08 3.68 -17.64
CA ASN A 59 -7.97 3.39 -18.56
C ASN A 59 -6.62 3.61 -17.83
N PRO A 60 -5.49 3.19 -18.42
CA PRO A 60 -4.15 3.40 -17.86
C PRO A 60 -3.83 4.87 -17.58
N ASP A 61 -4.16 5.80 -18.47
CA ASP A 61 -3.86 7.23 -18.31
C ASP A 61 -4.53 7.85 -17.07
N PHE A 62 -5.70 7.33 -16.69
CA PHE A 62 -6.40 7.77 -15.48
C PHE A 62 -5.59 7.47 -14.21
N ALA A 63 -4.84 6.39 -14.20
CA ALA A 63 -4.10 5.92 -13.04
C ALA A 63 -2.70 6.54 -12.90
N ILE A 64 -2.07 6.96 -14.01
CA ILE A 64 -0.70 7.50 -14.00
C ILE A 64 -0.58 8.71 -13.06
N GLY A 65 0.42 8.69 -12.20
CA GLY A 65 0.71 9.73 -11.21
C GLY A 65 -0.12 9.64 -9.93
N LYS A 66 -1.15 8.81 -9.89
CA LYS A 66 -1.98 8.58 -8.69
C LYS A 66 -1.36 7.52 -7.79
N ARG A 67 -1.67 7.61 -6.50
CA ARG A 67 -1.34 6.59 -5.49
C ARG A 67 -2.50 5.62 -5.32
N SER A 68 -2.25 4.49 -4.69
CA SER A 68 -3.33 3.54 -4.36
C SER A 68 -4.42 4.18 -3.50
N SER A 69 -4.06 5.11 -2.60
CA SER A 69 -5.01 5.88 -1.77
C SER A 69 -5.96 6.77 -2.55
N ASP A 70 -5.60 7.14 -3.77
CA ASP A 70 -6.41 8.02 -4.64
C ASP A 70 -7.39 7.20 -5.51
N LEU A 71 -7.17 5.88 -5.60
CA LEU A 71 -7.88 4.99 -6.51
C LEU A 71 -8.76 3.96 -5.82
N PHE A 72 -8.41 3.57 -4.58
CA PHE A 72 -9.03 2.43 -3.90
C PHE A 72 -9.51 2.81 -2.50
N PRO A 73 -10.52 2.10 -1.98
CA PRO A 73 -10.90 2.18 -0.57
C PRO A 73 -9.68 1.98 0.34
N ARG A 74 -9.69 2.64 1.49
CA ARG A 74 -8.53 2.74 2.39
C ARG A 74 -7.92 1.38 2.75
N SER A 75 -8.75 0.40 3.13
CA SER A 75 -8.28 -0.95 3.52
C SER A 75 -7.46 -1.61 2.42
N LEU A 76 -7.92 -1.48 1.18
CA LEU A 76 -7.26 -2.05 0.02
C LEU A 76 -6.00 -1.27 -0.36
N ALA A 77 -6.07 0.06 -0.32
CA ALA A 77 -4.92 0.92 -0.58
C ALA A 77 -3.77 0.67 0.42
N ASP A 78 -4.10 0.56 1.71
CA ASP A 78 -3.12 0.30 2.77
C ASP A 78 -2.45 -1.07 2.60
N LEU A 79 -3.20 -2.08 2.16
CA LEU A 79 -2.67 -3.41 1.83
C LEU A 79 -1.64 -3.36 0.68
N PHE A 80 -2.01 -2.71 -0.42
CA PHE A 80 -1.09 -2.55 -1.56
C PHE A 80 0.16 -1.76 -1.17
N MET A 81 -0.01 -0.66 -0.45
CA MET A 81 1.11 0.16 0.02
C MET A 81 2.03 -0.59 0.99
N ALA A 82 1.48 -1.43 1.88
CA ALA A 82 2.28 -2.21 2.81
C ALA A 82 3.21 -3.20 2.08
N ARG A 83 2.69 -3.87 1.05
CA ARG A 83 3.45 -4.82 0.22
C ARG A 83 4.56 -4.12 -0.59
N ASP A 84 4.22 -3.05 -1.29
CA ASP A 84 5.18 -2.25 -2.06
C ASP A 84 6.28 -1.68 -1.13
N ASN A 85 5.90 -1.15 0.04
CA ASN A 85 6.82 -0.61 1.03
C ASN A 85 7.77 -1.67 1.60
N MET A 86 7.28 -2.90 1.81
CA MET A 86 8.13 -3.99 2.27
C MET A 86 9.22 -4.29 1.25
N VAL A 87 8.86 -4.44 -0.02
CA VAL A 87 9.82 -4.72 -1.10
C VAL A 87 10.83 -3.57 -1.23
N ARG A 88 10.38 -2.32 -1.21
CA ARG A 88 11.28 -1.14 -1.28
C ARG A 88 12.26 -1.05 -0.11
N LYS A 89 11.80 -1.36 1.11
CA LYS A 89 12.64 -1.25 2.31
C LYS A 89 13.65 -2.38 2.45
N THR A 90 13.29 -3.57 2.00
CA THR A 90 14.11 -4.77 2.20
C THR A 90 14.94 -5.15 0.98
N GLY A 91 14.58 -4.64 -0.20
CA GLY A 91 15.14 -5.10 -1.49
C GLY A 91 14.76 -6.54 -1.84
N LYS A 92 14.01 -7.24 -0.98
CA LYS A 92 13.62 -8.63 -1.19
C LYS A 92 12.30 -8.69 -1.95
N PRO A 93 12.24 -9.42 -3.08
CA PRO A 93 11.00 -9.57 -3.82
C PRO A 93 9.97 -10.42 -3.04
N ILE A 94 8.69 -10.15 -3.30
CA ILE A 94 7.59 -11.07 -3.01
C ILE A 94 7.34 -11.83 -4.31
N ALA A 95 7.52 -13.14 -4.33
CA ALA A 95 7.32 -13.94 -5.54
C ALA A 95 6.20 -14.97 -5.33
N ASN A 96 5.34 -15.11 -6.34
CA ASN A 96 4.30 -16.14 -6.44
C ASN A 96 3.39 -16.22 -5.20
N ARG A 97 3.02 -15.06 -4.63
CA ARG A 97 2.08 -15.00 -3.51
C ARG A 97 0.65 -15.06 -4.00
N ARG A 98 -0.08 -16.05 -3.53
CA ARG A 98 -1.48 -16.25 -3.85
C ARG A 98 -2.37 -15.46 -2.88
N TYR A 99 -3.38 -14.78 -3.41
CA TYR A 99 -4.39 -14.03 -2.65
C TYR A 99 -5.76 -14.42 -3.17
N THR A 100 -6.60 -14.98 -2.30
CA THR A 100 -7.90 -15.55 -2.68
C THR A 100 -9.05 -14.56 -2.62
N LYS A 101 -8.90 -13.46 -1.85
CA LYS A 101 -9.86 -12.35 -1.81
C LYS A 101 -9.12 -11.02 -1.79
N VAL A 102 -9.40 -10.21 -2.79
CA VAL A 102 -9.14 -8.77 -2.73
C VAL A 102 -10.50 -8.11 -2.62
N ALA A 103 -10.80 -7.51 -1.47
CA ALA A 103 -12.08 -6.94 -1.03
C ALA A 103 -13.05 -6.58 -2.18
N ASN A 104 -14.23 -7.23 -2.22
CA ASN A 104 -15.33 -6.99 -3.17
C ASN A 104 -15.02 -7.11 -4.69
N MET A 105 -13.87 -7.60 -5.07
CA MET A 105 -13.59 -7.96 -6.46
C MET A 105 -14.00 -9.42 -6.68
N SER A 106 -15.00 -9.66 -7.49
CA SER A 106 -15.57 -10.98 -7.83
C SER A 106 -14.63 -11.85 -8.66
N VAL A 107 -13.33 -11.77 -8.45
CA VAL A 107 -12.32 -12.43 -9.27
C VAL A 107 -11.54 -13.41 -8.41
N GLY A 108 -11.39 -14.63 -8.92
CA GLY A 108 -10.71 -15.75 -8.29
C GLY A 108 -9.32 -15.42 -7.73
N ALA A 109 -8.68 -16.40 -7.11
CA ALA A 109 -7.36 -16.26 -6.52
C ALA A 109 -6.37 -15.63 -7.50
N ARG A 110 -5.58 -14.66 -7.01
CA ARG A 110 -4.53 -14.00 -7.80
C ARG A 110 -3.17 -14.37 -7.25
N VAL A 111 -2.27 -14.71 -8.13
CA VAL A 111 -0.87 -14.95 -7.79
C VAL A 111 -0.07 -13.69 -8.14
N HIS A 112 0.45 -13.02 -7.12
CA HIS A 112 1.21 -11.78 -7.26
C HIS A 112 2.70 -12.00 -7.11
N SER A 113 3.47 -11.25 -7.89
CA SER A 113 4.91 -11.09 -7.71
C SER A 113 5.25 -9.61 -7.73
N ILE A 114 5.97 -9.15 -6.70
CA ILE A 114 6.40 -7.75 -6.57
C ILE A 114 7.91 -7.73 -6.47
N TYR A 115 8.56 -6.97 -7.32
CA TYR A 115 10.01 -6.83 -7.42
C TYR A 115 10.43 -5.39 -7.20
N PRO A 116 11.60 -5.13 -6.58
CA PRO A 116 12.18 -3.79 -6.54
C PRO A 116 12.64 -3.37 -7.95
N VAL A 117 12.46 -2.09 -8.27
CA VAL A 117 13.01 -1.46 -9.47
C VAL A 117 14.19 -0.61 -9.05
N TYR A 118 15.34 -0.86 -9.67
CA TYR A 118 16.58 -0.17 -9.38
C TYR A 118 16.89 0.86 -10.48
N ASP A 119 17.56 1.93 -10.11
CA ASP A 119 18.21 2.81 -11.07
C ASP A 119 19.63 2.31 -11.44
N PHE A 120 20.31 3.05 -12.33
CA PHE A 120 21.67 2.70 -12.74
C PHE A 120 22.71 2.76 -11.60
N GLY A 121 22.41 3.47 -10.51
CA GLY A 121 23.23 3.55 -9.30
C GLY A 121 22.99 2.41 -8.33
N GLY A 122 22.00 1.53 -8.60
CA GLY A 122 21.62 0.45 -7.70
C GLY A 122 20.67 0.86 -6.57
N GLU A 123 20.13 2.09 -6.59
CA GLU A 123 19.12 2.52 -5.64
C GLU A 123 17.72 2.02 -6.02
N ILE A 124 16.92 1.62 -5.02
CA ILE A 124 15.54 1.21 -5.26
C ILE A 124 14.68 2.46 -5.47
N ILE A 125 14.25 2.68 -6.70
CA ILE A 125 13.45 3.83 -7.11
C ILE A 125 11.95 3.52 -7.27
N GLY A 126 11.56 2.26 -7.06
CA GLY A 126 10.17 1.86 -7.19
C GLY A 126 9.94 0.38 -7.02
N THR A 127 8.73 -0.05 -7.39
CA THR A 127 8.33 -1.45 -7.43
C THR A 127 7.63 -1.78 -8.73
N LEU A 128 7.83 -3.00 -9.22
CA LEU A 128 7.13 -3.61 -10.33
C LEU A 128 6.30 -4.76 -9.79
N CYS A 129 5.02 -4.79 -10.07
CA CYS A 129 4.14 -5.89 -9.74
C CYS A 129 3.57 -6.51 -11.02
N CYS A 130 3.57 -7.83 -11.08
CA CYS A 130 2.74 -8.57 -12.01
C CYS A 130 1.90 -9.60 -11.23
N TYR A 131 0.71 -9.89 -11.74
CA TYR A 131 -0.15 -10.92 -11.21
C TYR A 131 -0.98 -11.57 -12.30
N TYR A 132 -1.39 -12.81 -12.08
CA TYR A 132 -2.35 -13.49 -12.92
C TYR A 132 -3.49 -14.05 -12.07
N CYS A 133 -4.66 -14.22 -12.71
CA CYS A 133 -5.79 -14.87 -12.07
C CYS A 133 -5.61 -16.38 -12.16
N ASP A 134 -5.55 -17.04 -11.00
CA ASP A 134 -5.45 -18.50 -10.94
C ASP A 134 -6.83 -19.13 -11.04
N LYS A 135 -6.90 -20.31 -11.63
CA LYS A 135 -8.17 -21.06 -11.73
C LYS A 135 -8.61 -21.55 -10.34
N PRO A 136 -9.93 -21.71 -10.10
CA PRO A 136 -10.45 -22.00 -8.75
C PRO A 136 -9.98 -23.32 -8.12
N ASP A 137 -9.42 -24.24 -8.91
CA ASP A 137 -9.21 -25.63 -8.49
C ASP A 137 -7.98 -25.89 -7.60
N ASN A 138 -7.13 -24.88 -7.38
CA ASN A 138 -5.99 -25.00 -6.47
C ASN A 138 -6.16 -24.05 -5.28
N ALA A 139 -6.89 -24.47 -4.25
CA ALA A 139 -7.02 -23.75 -3.00
C ALA A 139 -5.64 -23.51 -2.37
N GLY A 140 -5.20 -22.25 -2.36
CA GLY A 140 -4.00 -21.84 -1.60
C GLY A 140 -4.22 -21.94 -0.08
N PRO A 141 -3.17 -21.78 0.72
CA PRO A 141 -3.31 -21.98 2.16
C PRO A 141 -4.33 -20.99 2.76
N VAL A 142 -5.30 -21.53 3.48
CA VAL A 142 -6.42 -20.84 4.18
C VAL A 142 -5.96 -19.64 5.05
N TRP A 143 -4.67 -19.59 5.40
CA TRP A 143 -4.11 -18.52 6.24
C TRP A 143 -3.90 -17.18 5.51
N GLU A 144 -3.84 -17.14 4.17
CA GLU A 144 -3.71 -15.89 3.41
C GLU A 144 -5.02 -15.11 3.42
N ASP A 145 -6.16 -15.80 3.23
CA ASP A 145 -7.49 -15.19 3.37
C ASP A 145 -7.70 -14.63 4.78
N LYS A 146 -7.20 -15.38 5.76
CA LYS A 146 -7.26 -14.99 7.17
C LYS A 146 -6.46 -13.73 7.45
N PHE A 147 -5.29 -13.59 6.81
CA PHE A 147 -4.44 -12.41 6.98
C PHE A 147 -5.07 -11.16 6.36
N ASP A 148 -5.64 -11.27 5.17
CA ASP A 148 -6.33 -10.17 4.50
C ASP A 148 -7.57 -9.73 5.31
N ALA A 149 -8.31 -10.67 5.91
CA ALA A 149 -9.41 -10.36 6.83
C ALA A 149 -8.93 -9.63 8.10
N ILE A 150 -7.77 -10.00 8.64
CA ILE A 150 -7.15 -9.31 9.78
C ILE A 150 -6.76 -7.88 9.41
N LEU A 151 -6.15 -7.66 8.24
CA LEU A 151 -5.78 -6.33 7.78
C LEU A 151 -7.01 -5.44 7.54
N ALA A 152 -8.08 -5.99 6.98
CA ALA A 152 -9.36 -5.30 6.84
C ALA A 152 -9.94 -4.91 8.20
N ASN A 153 -9.98 -5.85 9.16
CA ASN A 153 -10.45 -5.56 10.53
C ASN A 153 -9.63 -4.44 11.20
N ILE A 154 -8.30 -4.46 11.07
CA ILE A 154 -7.45 -3.38 11.59
C ILE A 154 -7.81 -2.04 10.93
N SER A 155 -7.98 -2.01 9.61
CA SER A 155 -8.29 -0.79 8.87
C SER A 155 -9.62 -0.18 9.28
N ASP A 156 -10.67 -1.00 9.39
CA ASP A 156 -12.04 -0.57 9.72
C ASP A 156 -12.17 -0.10 11.17
N ASN A 157 -11.30 -0.60 12.06
CA ASN A 157 -11.31 -0.24 13.48
C ASN A 157 -10.09 0.59 13.92
N LEU A 158 -9.38 1.24 12.99
CA LEU A 158 -8.13 1.92 13.28
C LEU A 158 -8.26 3.05 14.31
N SER A 159 -9.40 3.77 14.30
CA SER A 159 -9.73 4.84 15.24
C SER A 159 -10.15 4.35 16.63
N LYS A 160 -10.43 3.04 16.78
CA LYS A 160 -10.88 2.44 18.04
C LYS A 160 -9.72 1.78 18.80
N PRO A 161 -9.86 1.51 20.11
CA PRO A 161 -8.91 0.68 20.82
C PRO A 161 -8.82 -0.72 20.17
N LEU A 162 -7.64 -1.07 19.67
CA LEU A 162 -7.37 -2.38 19.06
C LEU A 162 -6.53 -3.22 20.02
N SER A 163 -7.14 -4.26 20.59
CA SER A 163 -6.44 -5.26 21.38
C SER A 163 -5.94 -6.40 20.49
N LEU A 164 -4.66 -6.73 20.60
CA LEU A 164 -4.09 -7.87 19.87
C LEU A 164 -4.70 -9.21 20.29
N ASN A 165 -5.10 -9.34 21.56
CA ASN A 165 -5.81 -10.53 22.06
C ASN A 165 -7.15 -10.67 21.34
N LYS A 166 -7.96 -9.60 21.33
CA LYS A 166 -9.25 -9.61 20.64
C LYS A 166 -9.08 -9.87 19.15
N LEU A 167 -8.14 -9.17 18.50
CA LEU A 167 -7.86 -9.36 17.08
C LEU A 167 -7.50 -10.82 16.75
N ALA A 168 -6.66 -11.47 17.58
CA ALA A 168 -6.29 -12.86 17.41
C ALA A 168 -7.50 -13.80 17.62
N THR A 169 -8.28 -13.59 18.69
CA THR A 169 -9.46 -14.39 19.00
C THR A 169 -10.54 -14.29 17.93
N ASP A 170 -10.86 -13.08 17.47
CA ASP A 170 -11.86 -12.83 16.41
C ASP A 170 -11.52 -13.56 15.10
N HIS A 171 -10.23 -13.88 14.89
CA HIS A 171 -9.76 -14.63 13.73
C HIS A 171 -9.34 -16.08 14.05
N GLY A 172 -9.74 -16.61 15.22
CA GLY A 172 -9.53 -18.01 15.62
C GLY A 172 -8.04 -18.40 15.70
N MET A 173 -7.19 -17.55 16.31
CA MET A 173 -5.77 -17.83 16.49
C MET A 173 -5.24 -17.26 17.81
N SER A 174 -4.06 -17.74 18.22
CA SER A 174 -3.33 -17.16 19.36
C SER A 174 -2.59 -15.87 18.95
N VAL A 175 -2.28 -15.00 19.91
CA VAL A 175 -1.47 -13.80 19.69
C VAL A 175 -0.09 -14.14 19.11
N SER A 176 0.51 -15.25 19.57
CA SER A 176 1.80 -15.72 19.04
C SER A 176 1.70 -16.09 17.56
N ASN A 177 0.61 -16.73 17.13
CA ASN A 177 0.36 -17.03 15.72
C ASN A 177 0.14 -15.77 14.91
N LEU A 178 -0.62 -14.79 15.44
CA LEU A 178 -0.80 -13.48 14.83
C LEU A 178 0.55 -12.77 14.64
N GLN A 179 1.39 -12.75 15.67
CA GLN A 179 2.72 -12.13 15.58
C GLN A 179 3.61 -12.82 14.55
N ARG A 180 3.66 -14.15 14.52
CA ARG A 180 4.44 -14.92 13.52
C ARG A 180 3.94 -14.64 12.11
N MET A 181 2.63 -14.58 11.91
CA MET A 181 2.02 -14.27 10.62
C MET A 181 2.42 -12.89 10.13
N PHE A 182 2.34 -11.84 10.97
CA PHE A 182 2.78 -10.50 10.63
C PHE A 182 4.28 -10.43 10.31
N MET A 183 5.11 -11.06 11.13
CA MET A 183 6.56 -11.11 10.88
C MET A 183 6.89 -11.82 9.57
N ARG A 184 6.18 -12.92 9.26
CA ARG A 184 6.40 -13.69 8.02
C ARG A 184 5.95 -12.94 6.77
N ILE A 185 4.81 -12.20 6.83
CA ILE A 185 4.17 -11.61 5.66
C ILE A 185 4.60 -10.16 5.43
N ILE A 186 4.68 -9.36 6.50
CA ILE A 186 4.98 -7.91 6.42
C ILE A 186 6.36 -7.57 6.99
N GLY A 187 6.98 -8.47 7.76
CA GLY A 187 8.27 -8.24 8.40
C GLY A 187 8.23 -7.32 9.63
N VAL A 188 7.03 -6.97 10.14
CA VAL A 188 6.86 -6.17 11.35
C VAL A 188 5.81 -6.78 12.28
N ARG A 189 5.92 -6.50 13.58
CA ARG A 189 4.92 -6.96 14.57
C ARG A 189 3.59 -6.23 14.37
N PRO A 190 2.43 -6.87 14.67
CA PRO A 190 1.11 -6.28 14.45
C PRO A 190 0.90 -4.95 15.16
N GLY A 191 1.38 -4.77 16.39
CA GLY A 191 1.30 -3.50 17.11
C GLY A 191 2.06 -2.37 16.40
N LYS A 192 3.25 -2.64 15.87
CA LYS A 192 4.01 -1.66 15.07
C LYS A 192 3.29 -1.34 13.76
N TYR A 193 2.69 -2.33 13.12
CA TYR A 193 1.87 -2.13 11.92
C TYR A 193 0.69 -1.20 12.20
N ILE A 194 -0.09 -1.45 13.26
CA ILE A 194 -1.23 -0.61 13.67
C ILE A 194 -0.79 0.84 13.90
N ILE A 195 0.32 1.05 14.63
CA ILE A 195 0.89 2.40 14.85
C ILE A 195 1.24 3.07 13.52
N GLN A 196 1.87 2.38 12.59
CA GLN A 196 2.20 2.93 11.28
C GLN A 196 0.95 3.32 10.49
N GLN A 197 -0.11 2.51 10.53
CA GLN A 197 -1.38 2.84 9.87
C GLN A 197 -2.04 4.08 10.48
N ARG A 198 -2.04 4.19 11.82
CA ARG A 198 -2.53 5.38 12.54
C ARG A 198 -1.76 6.64 12.16
N LEU A 199 -0.44 6.55 12.09
CA LEU A 199 0.41 7.68 11.66
C LEU A 199 0.17 8.08 10.21
N ASN A 200 -0.03 7.11 9.30
CA ASN A 200 -0.38 7.40 7.91
C ASN A 200 -1.75 8.11 7.81
N ALA A 201 -2.71 7.70 8.63
CA ALA A 201 -3.99 8.38 8.73
C ALA A 201 -3.84 9.82 9.27
N ALA A 202 -3.02 10.00 10.30
CA ALA A 202 -2.74 11.31 10.87
C ALA A 202 -2.06 12.24 9.85
N CYS A 203 -1.10 11.76 9.06
CA CYS A 203 -0.49 12.53 7.98
C CYS A 203 -1.54 13.05 7.00
N ARG A 204 -2.48 12.21 6.56
CA ARG A 204 -3.58 12.66 5.67
C ARG A 204 -4.44 13.77 6.28
N HIS A 205 -4.77 13.67 7.57
CA HIS A 205 -5.50 14.76 8.25
C HIS A 205 -4.65 16.03 8.36
N LEU A 206 -3.38 15.92 8.68
CA LEU A 206 -2.46 17.05 8.77
C LEU A 206 -2.28 17.79 7.42
N GLU A 207 -2.32 17.06 6.32
CA GLU A 207 -2.16 17.57 4.95
C GLU A 207 -3.45 18.22 4.40
N ASN A 208 -4.63 17.66 4.74
CA ASN A 208 -5.87 17.96 4.03
C ASN A 208 -6.96 18.59 4.90
N THR A 209 -6.74 18.79 6.21
CA THR A 209 -7.76 19.33 7.13
C THR A 209 -7.18 20.33 8.10
N ASP A 210 -8.06 21.16 8.70
CA ASP A 210 -7.74 22.10 9.78
C ASP A 210 -7.97 21.52 11.19
N LEU A 211 -8.25 20.23 11.31
CA LEU A 211 -8.51 19.59 12.59
C LEU A 211 -7.39 19.88 13.61
N GLY A 212 -7.77 20.09 14.86
CA GLY A 212 -6.84 20.22 15.98
C GLY A 212 -5.98 18.98 16.18
N MET A 213 -4.83 19.13 16.84
CA MET A 213 -3.94 17.98 17.09
C MET A 213 -4.61 16.94 17.99
N TYR A 214 -5.45 17.37 18.92
CA TYR A 214 -6.26 16.50 19.76
C TYR A 214 -7.27 15.71 18.90
N ASP A 215 -8.01 16.38 18.02
CA ASP A 215 -9.02 15.74 17.18
C ASP A 215 -8.39 14.72 16.24
N ILE A 216 -7.22 15.04 15.66
CA ILE A 216 -6.47 14.11 14.84
C ILE A 216 -6.02 12.89 15.65
N ALA A 217 -5.53 13.08 16.88
CA ALA A 217 -5.14 11.98 17.75
C ALA A 217 -6.34 11.04 17.99
N MET A 218 -7.50 11.59 18.36
CA MET A 218 -8.72 10.82 18.59
C MET A 218 -9.21 10.12 17.31
N ALA A 219 -9.32 10.84 16.21
CA ALA A 219 -9.77 10.30 14.92
C ALA A 219 -8.87 9.17 14.38
N THR A 220 -7.60 9.14 14.81
CA THR A 220 -6.63 8.14 14.37
C THR A 220 -6.32 7.06 15.40
N GLY A 221 -7.05 7.04 16.54
CA GLY A 221 -7.02 5.97 17.53
C GLY A 221 -5.87 6.04 18.53
N PHE A 222 -5.25 7.22 18.72
CA PHE A 222 -4.35 7.45 19.85
C PHE A 222 -5.17 7.77 21.11
N CYS A 223 -4.67 7.39 22.26
CA CYS A 223 -5.37 7.61 23.53
C CYS A 223 -5.42 9.10 23.95
N ASP A 224 -4.42 9.88 23.56
CA ASP A 224 -4.34 11.31 23.84
C ASP A 224 -3.37 12.01 22.88
N GLN A 225 -3.39 13.35 22.90
CA GLN A 225 -2.55 14.19 22.06
C GLN A 225 -1.05 14.07 22.40
N SER A 226 -0.70 13.87 23.66
CA SER A 226 0.69 13.76 24.10
C SER A 226 1.34 12.48 23.59
N HIS A 227 0.63 11.37 23.73
CA HIS A 227 1.02 10.07 23.19
C HIS A 227 1.15 10.13 21.66
N PHE A 228 0.16 10.71 20.97
CA PHE A 228 0.21 10.93 19.52
C PHE A 228 1.46 11.71 19.12
N THR A 229 1.70 12.88 19.74
CA THR A 229 2.83 13.76 19.40
C THR A 229 4.18 13.05 19.61
N LYS A 230 4.33 12.33 20.73
CA LYS A 230 5.54 11.57 21.05
C LYS A 230 5.81 10.47 20.03
N ILE A 231 4.79 9.67 19.71
CA ILE A 231 4.93 8.58 18.75
C ILE A 231 5.18 9.12 17.33
N PHE A 232 4.46 10.18 16.93
CA PHE A 232 4.64 10.82 15.62
C PHE A 232 6.07 11.33 15.44
N LYS A 233 6.59 12.09 16.43
CA LYS A 233 7.97 12.61 16.40
C LYS A 233 9.00 11.48 16.34
N ARG A 234 8.81 10.41 17.13
CA ARG A 234 9.72 9.26 17.11
C ARG A 234 9.77 8.55 15.75
N GLU A 235 8.61 8.38 15.09
CA GLU A 235 8.50 7.58 13.87
C GLU A 235 8.71 8.44 12.59
N ARG A 236 8.51 9.76 12.64
CA ARG A 236 8.62 10.69 11.50
C ARG A 236 9.78 11.69 11.61
N GLY A 237 10.46 11.76 12.76
CA GLY A 237 11.58 12.66 13.01
C GLY A 237 11.19 14.10 13.34
N ILE A 238 9.97 14.52 13.08
CA ILE A 238 9.43 15.86 13.32
C ILE A 238 8.08 15.80 14.04
N THR A 239 7.68 16.88 14.68
CA THR A 239 6.37 16.96 15.36
C THR A 239 5.22 17.02 14.34
N PRO A 240 3.97 16.65 14.73
CA PRO A 240 2.79 16.79 13.86
C PRO A 240 2.59 18.22 13.37
N GLY A 241 2.84 19.22 14.22
CA GLY A 241 2.73 20.64 13.84
C GLY A 241 3.77 21.07 12.80
N GLU A 242 5.01 20.62 12.95
CA GLU A 242 6.07 20.86 11.95
C GLU A 242 5.74 20.13 10.63
N TYR A 243 5.21 18.91 10.73
CA TYR A 243 4.77 18.15 9.56
C TYR A 243 3.68 18.90 8.80
N ARG A 244 2.64 19.39 9.49
CA ARG A 244 1.56 20.20 8.89
C ARG A 244 2.10 21.41 8.16
N ARG A 245 2.96 22.22 8.80
CA ARG A 245 3.55 23.41 8.16
C ARG A 245 4.32 23.09 6.88
N LYS A 246 4.99 21.93 6.85
CA LYS A 246 5.84 21.51 5.73
C LYS A 246 5.06 20.90 4.57
N HIS A 247 3.95 20.21 4.85
CA HIS A 247 3.26 19.35 3.87
C HIS A 247 1.82 19.75 3.58
N ARG A 248 1.32 20.83 4.19
CA ARG A 248 -0.03 21.31 3.94
C ARG A 248 -0.18 21.71 2.49
N ILE A 249 -1.12 21.08 1.81
CA ILE A 249 -1.53 21.48 0.46
C ILE A 249 -2.30 22.79 0.63
N GLN A 250 -1.73 23.92 0.17
CA GLN A 250 -2.47 25.18 0.09
C GLN A 250 -3.54 24.99 -0.99
N ILE A 251 -4.75 24.67 -0.57
CA ILE A 251 -5.92 24.83 -1.44
C ILE A 251 -6.10 26.36 -1.52
N LYS A 252 -5.59 26.98 -2.60
CA LYS A 252 -5.97 28.36 -2.91
C LYS A 252 -7.47 28.37 -3.19
N PRO A 253 -8.22 29.33 -2.60
CA PRO A 253 -9.64 29.50 -2.88
C PRO A 253 -9.92 29.77 -4.35
#